data_2856bbe5f233acd020b951128f689f61
#
_entry.id   2856bbe5f233acd020b951128f689f61
#
_cell.length_a   1.000
_cell.length_b   1.000
_cell.length_c   1.000
_cell.angle_alpha   90.00
_cell.angle_beta   90.00
_cell.angle_gamma   90.00
#
_symmetry.space_group_name_H-M   'P 1'
#
loop_
_entity.id
_entity.type
_entity.pdbx_description
1 polymer ?
#
loop_
_entity_poly.entity_id
_entity_poly.type
_entity_poly.pdbx_seq_one_letter_code
_entity_poly.pdbx_strand_id
1 'polypeptide(L)'
;MCSVRLLGILQQEGYSCRAFLKWYYRSRNIERKKASLLAIAVALLTAVVSVCFSFLGSEIANLISAVPFIGIAVLYCISESRHALKVKEVPTPRLMRLTIVYTLVMLAVNIGLAFAMRAVSLAVNAPWYNLLRYVPFAIVPLLVPIVLTGVCFAMKAYETPHTARFIKRAKAELDKSSAVKVGITGSFGKTSVKHFAATILSVRFKVIETPYSYNTPSGIARTVNEIGLDCNVFLAEMGARRMGEIAQLCDIVTPEYGIVTGVCPQHTETFGSLEAVKAEKGVLVGRTRRCVLGRSVADLARKEDLVMGRDFDAEDVRLSLDGTRFTLRLPDVSFPVQVPVLGKHAAEDVALAAALCLLLGMTADEIKAGIAEITPVAHRLERRNQGGVIILDDAYNANTAGAQNAVEVLKLAGGRKVVVTPGIVELGQLEEEINARLGASLVGLDLVILVGETLVLEVRNGYLAAGGAEDKLRIVPTLQDAQNILAKELGAGDCVLFLNDLPDIY
;
A
#
# COMPACT_ATOMS: atom_id res chain seq x y z
N MET A 1 23.26 -5.92 6.92
CA MET A 1 22.04 -6.45 7.51
C MET A 1 21.16 -5.41 8.21
N CYS A 2 21.69 -4.42 8.93
CA CYS A 2 20.90 -3.32 9.55
C CYS A 2 20.02 -2.49 8.61
N SER A 3 20.02 -2.73 7.34
CA SER A 3 19.40 -1.89 6.31
C SER A 3 18.33 -2.58 5.47
N VAL A 4 18.06 -3.88 5.67
CA VAL A 4 17.05 -4.59 4.87
C VAL A 4 15.67 -3.94 5.08
N ARG A 5 15.29 -3.72 6.32
CA ARG A 5 14.04 -3.03 6.65
C ARG A 5 14.02 -1.60 6.12
N LEU A 6 15.11 -0.84 6.27
CA LEU A 6 15.20 0.53 5.75
C LEU A 6 15.13 0.57 4.20
N LEU A 7 15.70 -0.43 3.51
CA LEU A 7 15.59 -0.59 2.06
C LEU A 7 14.13 -0.88 1.66
N GLY A 8 13.44 -1.75 2.38
CA GLY A 8 12.02 -2.04 2.16
C GLY A 8 11.14 -0.80 2.36
N ILE A 9 11.37 -0.04 3.45
CA ILE A 9 10.67 1.23 3.68
C ILE A 9 10.97 2.25 2.57
N LEU A 10 12.21 2.36 2.14
CA LEU A 10 12.57 3.25 1.02
C LEU A 10 11.87 2.84 -0.28
N GLN A 11 11.67 1.54 -0.51
CA GLN A 11 10.88 1.02 -1.62
C GLN A 11 9.40 1.39 -1.47
N GLN A 12 8.80 1.21 -0.29
CA GLN A 12 7.41 1.58 0.01
C GLN A 12 7.17 3.09 -0.20
N GLU A 13 8.16 3.94 0.14
CA GLU A 13 8.16 5.39 -0.10
C GLU A 13 8.49 5.76 -1.58
N GLY A 14 8.49 4.80 -2.50
CA GLY A 14 8.77 5.02 -3.92
C GLY A 14 10.16 5.58 -4.21
N TYR A 15 11.15 5.28 -3.35
CA TYR A 15 12.51 5.83 -3.41
C TYR A 15 12.58 7.35 -3.26
N SER A 16 11.62 7.94 -2.53
CA SER A 16 11.62 9.34 -2.17
C SER A 16 12.50 9.59 -0.95
N CYS A 17 13.69 10.17 -1.16
CA CYS A 17 14.61 10.51 -0.09
C CYS A 17 13.97 11.41 0.98
N ARG A 18 13.11 12.37 0.56
CA ARG A 18 12.43 13.30 1.48
C ARG A 18 11.38 12.58 2.34
N ALA A 19 10.56 11.72 1.73
CA ALA A 19 9.54 10.97 2.45
C ALA A 19 10.17 9.98 3.43
N PHE A 20 11.20 9.25 3.00
CA PHE A 20 11.98 8.34 3.84
C PHE A 20 12.62 9.05 5.06
N LEU A 21 13.25 10.20 4.86
CA LEU A 21 13.82 10.96 5.98
C LEU A 21 12.72 11.51 6.91
N LYS A 22 11.61 12.02 6.37
CA LYS A 22 10.43 12.43 7.17
C LYS A 22 9.93 11.28 8.03
N TRP A 23 9.80 10.10 7.47
CA TRP A 23 9.42 8.88 8.19
C TRP A 23 10.45 8.53 9.27
N TYR A 24 11.74 8.46 8.92
CA TYR A 24 12.80 8.07 9.86
C TYR A 24 12.93 9.01 11.06
N TYR A 25 12.73 10.30 10.87
CA TYR A 25 12.85 11.32 11.93
C TYR A 25 11.54 11.59 12.68
N ARG A 26 10.47 10.84 12.46
CA ARG A 26 9.27 10.92 13.31
C ARG A 26 9.65 10.66 14.78
N SER A 27 9.00 11.37 15.73
CA SER A 27 9.37 11.36 17.15
C SER A 27 9.29 9.98 17.81
N ARG A 28 8.43 9.11 17.33
CA ARG A 28 8.20 7.75 17.85
C ARG A 28 8.80 6.63 17.00
N ASN A 29 9.68 6.93 16.04
CA ASN A 29 10.21 5.92 15.14
C ASN A 29 11.11 4.92 15.89
N ILE A 30 10.69 3.66 15.92
CA ILE A 30 11.35 2.54 16.61
C ILE A 30 12.74 2.30 16.01
N GLU A 31 12.91 2.41 14.68
CA GLU A 31 14.20 2.17 14.02
C GLU A 31 15.25 3.21 14.42
N ARG A 32 14.84 4.47 14.56
CA ARG A 32 15.73 5.52 15.08
C ARG A 32 16.14 5.24 16.53
N LYS A 33 15.20 4.79 17.39
CA LYS A 33 15.49 4.40 18.77
C LYS A 33 16.44 3.23 18.84
N LYS A 34 16.21 2.18 18.03
CA LYS A 34 17.09 1.00 17.91
C LYS A 34 18.51 1.40 17.46
N ALA A 35 18.64 2.23 16.42
CA ALA A 35 19.93 2.70 15.94
C ALA A 35 20.70 3.48 17.03
N SER A 36 20.01 4.33 17.79
CA SER A 36 20.60 5.07 18.91
C SER A 36 21.03 4.16 20.06
N LEU A 37 20.18 3.19 20.44
CA LEU A 37 20.52 2.20 21.48
C LEU A 37 21.69 1.33 21.05
N LEU A 38 21.73 0.90 19.79
CA LEU A 38 22.84 0.13 19.25
C LEU A 38 24.14 0.94 19.27
N ALA A 39 24.11 2.21 18.89
CA ALA A 39 25.26 3.09 18.96
C ALA A 39 25.80 3.23 20.38
N ILE A 40 24.92 3.43 21.37
CA ILE A 40 25.28 3.51 22.77
C ILE A 40 25.85 2.16 23.26
N ALA A 41 25.22 1.04 22.94
CA ALA A 41 25.68 -0.30 23.31
C ALA A 41 27.08 -0.60 22.73
N VAL A 42 27.33 -0.26 21.47
CA VAL A 42 28.65 -0.39 20.84
C VAL A 42 29.69 0.49 21.53
N ALA A 43 29.36 1.74 21.85
CA ALA A 43 30.28 2.64 22.56
C ALA A 43 30.63 2.14 23.96
N LEU A 44 29.64 1.71 24.74
CA LEU A 44 29.85 1.15 26.09
C LEU A 44 30.67 -0.14 26.04
N LEU A 45 30.33 -1.05 25.13
CA LEU A 45 31.08 -2.29 24.97
C LEU A 45 32.53 -2.02 24.56
N THR A 46 32.76 -1.07 23.69
CA THR A 46 34.12 -0.65 23.30
C THR A 46 34.91 -0.16 24.49
N ALA A 47 34.32 0.66 25.35
CA ALA A 47 34.97 1.14 26.56
C ALA A 47 35.34 0.01 27.52
N VAL A 48 34.38 -0.90 27.78
CA VAL A 48 34.60 -2.09 28.65
C VAL A 48 35.70 -3.01 28.10
N VAL A 49 35.60 -3.36 26.82
CA VAL A 49 36.59 -4.23 26.15
C VAL A 49 37.97 -3.61 26.18
N SER A 50 38.07 -2.33 25.89
CA SER A 50 39.34 -1.59 25.94
C SER A 50 39.99 -1.61 27.32
N VAL A 51 39.19 -1.44 28.39
CA VAL A 51 39.68 -1.47 29.76
C VAL A 51 40.15 -2.93 30.12
N CYS A 52 39.33 -3.92 29.85
CA CYS A 52 39.63 -5.31 30.23
C CYS A 52 40.85 -5.86 29.50
N PHE A 53 41.11 -5.47 28.28
CA PHE A 53 42.18 -6.02 27.43
C PHE A 53 43.39 -5.10 27.31
N SER A 54 43.42 -3.98 28.01
CA SER A 54 44.61 -3.07 28.06
C SER A 54 45.87 -3.77 28.56
N PHE A 55 45.74 -4.88 29.27
CA PHE A 55 46.84 -5.65 29.85
C PHE A 55 47.36 -6.76 28.93
N LEU A 56 46.71 -7.04 27.82
CA LEU A 56 47.10 -8.08 26.86
C LEU A 56 47.94 -7.49 25.71
N GLY A 57 48.88 -8.30 25.19
CA GLY A 57 49.67 -7.89 24.04
C GLY A 57 48.77 -7.48 22.86
N SER A 58 49.24 -6.46 22.08
CA SER A 58 48.41 -5.74 21.14
C SER A 58 47.66 -6.55 20.08
N GLU A 59 48.26 -7.68 19.62
CA GLU A 59 47.61 -8.49 18.55
C GLU A 59 46.52 -9.41 19.12
N ILE A 60 46.74 -10.02 20.26
CA ILE A 60 45.76 -10.88 20.95
C ILE A 60 44.58 -10.04 21.45
N ALA A 61 44.84 -8.84 21.99
CA ALA A 61 43.80 -7.88 22.41
C ALA A 61 42.90 -7.46 21.23
N ASN A 62 43.48 -7.22 20.05
CA ASN A 62 42.74 -6.89 18.84
C ASN A 62 41.79 -7.99 18.35
N LEU A 63 42.27 -9.27 18.40
CA LEU A 63 41.46 -10.41 17.98
C LEU A 63 40.30 -10.67 18.97
N ILE A 64 40.56 -10.65 20.26
CA ILE A 64 39.56 -10.87 21.29
C ILE A 64 38.56 -9.73 21.35
N SER A 65 38.97 -8.48 21.10
CA SER A 65 38.09 -7.30 21.09
C SER A 65 37.07 -7.30 19.92
N ALA A 66 37.31 -8.08 18.86
CA ALA A 66 36.36 -8.23 17.76
C ALA A 66 35.16 -9.12 18.12
N VAL A 67 35.31 -10.08 19.02
CA VAL A 67 34.27 -11.06 19.37
C VAL A 67 32.98 -10.42 19.89
N PRO A 68 32.99 -9.43 20.82
CA PRO A 68 31.78 -8.77 21.28
C PRO A 68 31.04 -8.02 20.17
N PHE A 69 31.76 -7.40 19.20
CA PHE A 69 31.15 -6.72 18.07
C PHE A 69 30.43 -7.70 17.13
N ILE A 70 31.03 -8.87 16.90
CA ILE A 70 30.38 -9.97 16.16
C ILE A 70 29.12 -10.42 16.90
N GLY A 71 29.20 -10.58 18.23
CA GLY A 71 28.05 -10.92 19.08
C GLY A 71 26.90 -9.90 18.95
N ILE A 72 27.20 -8.61 19.06
CA ILE A 72 26.19 -7.55 18.86
C ILE A 72 25.60 -7.59 17.43
N ALA A 73 26.44 -7.76 16.42
CA ALA A 73 25.97 -7.84 15.05
C ALA A 73 25.03 -9.03 14.83
N VAL A 74 25.34 -10.19 15.40
CA VAL A 74 24.50 -11.39 15.37
C VAL A 74 23.17 -11.15 16.11
N LEU A 75 23.21 -10.59 17.32
CA LEU A 75 22.00 -10.26 18.09
C LEU A 75 21.11 -9.27 17.37
N TYR A 76 21.72 -8.27 16.73
CA TYR A 76 20.97 -7.31 15.92
C TYR A 76 20.32 -7.99 14.71
N CYS A 77 21.03 -8.88 14.01
CA CYS A 77 20.47 -9.64 12.90
C CYS A 77 19.29 -10.52 13.31
N ILE A 78 19.40 -11.18 14.49
CA ILE A 78 18.31 -11.98 15.06
C ILE A 78 17.11 -11.08 15.41
N SER A 79 17.35 -9.90 15.98
CA SER A 79 16.30 -8.93 16.28
C SER A 79 15.59 -8.44 15.01
N GLU A 80 16.34 -8.14 13.97
CA GLU A 80 15.78 -7.71 12.67
C GLU A 80 14.95 -8.82 12.01
N SER A 81 15.40 -10.08 12.07
CA SER A 81 14.66 -11.19 11.47
C SER A 81 13.29 -11.45 12.16
N ARG A 82 13.17 -11.05 13.43
CA ARG A 82 11.90 -11.14 14.19
C ARG A 82 10.92 -10.02 13.89
N HIS A 83 11.36 -8.92 13.28
CA HIS A 83 10.55 -7.76 12.92
C HIS A 83 10.46 -7.65 11.40
N ALA A 84 10.00 -8.72 10.75
CA ALA A 84 9.77 -8.72 9.32
C ALA A 84 8.83 -7.56 8.92
N LEU A 85 9.09 -6.96 7.77
CA LEU A 85 8.17 -6.00 7.16
C LEU A 85 6.81 -6.68 6.90
N LYS A 86 5.73 -6.00 7.19
CA LYS A 86 4.36 -6.46 6.85
C LYS A 86 4.23 -6.59 5.32
N VAL A 87 4.63 -5.56 4.61
CA VAL A 87 4.75 -5.58 3.16
C VAL A 87 6.15 -6.05 2.81
N LYS A 88 6.28 -7.31 2.38
CA LYS A 88 7.57 -7.87 1.94
C LYS A 88 8.14 -7.03 0.81
N GLU A 89 9.43 -6.74 0.93
CA GLU A 89 10.15 -6.11 -0.16
C GLU A 89 10.10 -6.98 -1.43
N VAL A 90 9.81 -6.34 -2.54
CA VAL A 90 9.87 -7.00 -3.84
C VAL A 90 11.28 -6.81 -4.40
N PRO A 91 12.03 -7.88 -4.69
CA PRO A 91 13.40 -7.78 -5.20
C PRO A 91 13.41 -7.26 -6.65
N THR A 92 13.06 -5.99 -6.83
CA THR A 92 13.12 -5.35 -8.14
C THR A 92 14.56 -5.12 -8.56
N PRO A 93 14.87 -5.09 -9.88
CA PRO A 93 16.24 -4.78 -10.36
C PRO A 93 16.77 -3.44 -9.82
N ARG A 94 15.91 -2.47 -9.58
CA ARG A 94 16.26 -1.18 -8.96
C ARG A 94 16.68 -1.36 -7.50
N LEU A 95 15.91 -2.11 -6.71
CA LEU A 95 16.25 -2.39 -5.31
C LEU A 95 17.55 -3.16 -5.21
N MET A 96 17.79 -4.15 -6.08
CA MET A 96 19.02 -4.93 -6.12
C MET A 96 20.24 -4.06 -6.41
N ARG A 97 20.17 -3.19 -7.44
CA ARG A 97 21.25 -2.24 -7.76
C ARG A 97 21.54 -1.30 -6.58
N LEU A 98 20.47 -0.73 -5.98
CA LEU A 98 20.61 0.14 -4.82
C LEU A 98 21.27 -0.59 -3.65
N THR A 99 20.87 -1.83 -3.36
CA THR A 99 21.45 -2.64 -2.28
C THR A 99 22.93 -2.90 -2.52
N ILE A 100 23.32 -3.26 -3.75
CA ILE A 100 24.71 -3.50 -4.10
C ILE A 100 25.56 -2.23 -3.89
N VAL A 101 25.15 -1.11 -4.48
CA VAL A 101 25.89 0.16 -4.36
C VAL A 101 25.96 0.62 -2.91
N TYR A 102 24.85 0.56 -2.18
CA TYR A 102 24.81 0.90 -0.75
C TYR A 102 25.77 0.02 0.06
N THR A 103 25.79 -1.29 -0.18
CA THR A 103 26.68 -2.22 0.52
C THR A 103 28.15 -1.91 0.24
N LEU A 104 28.49 -1.62 -1.00
CA LEU A 104 29.86 -1.23 -1.38
C LEU A 104 30.29 0.10 -0.73
N VAL A 105 29.39 1.09 -0.69
CA VAL A 105 29.67 2.39 -0.04
C VAL A 105 29.83 2.19 1.46
N MET A 106 28.97 1.41 2.11
CA MET A 106 29.09 1.12 3.55
C MET A 106 30.38 0.34 3.87
N LEU A 107 30.80 -0.59 3.01
CA LEU A 107 32.07 -1.29 3.13
C LEU A 107 33.24 -0.31 3.04
N ALA A 108 33.23 0.58 2.05
CA ALA A 108 34.26 1.61 1.88
C ALA A 108 34.32 2.58 3.07
N VAL A 109 33.17 3.00 3.62
CA VAL A 109 33.10 3.83 4.82
C VAL A 109 33.74 3.13 6.02
N ASN A 110 33.43 1.85 6.25
CA ASN A 110 33.99 1.10 7.37
C ASN A 110 35.49 0.86 7.22
N ILE A 111 35.96 0.53 6.01
CA ILE A 111 37.39 0.38 5.71
C ILE A 111 38.11 1.71 5.89
N GLY A 112 37.58 2.80 5.34
CA GLY A 112 38.13 4.15 5.50
C GLY A 112 38.24 4.57 6.96
N LEU A 113 37.19 4.29 7.76
CA LEU A 113 37.18 4.54 9.19
C LEU A 113 38.27 3.74 9.91
N ALA A 114 38.45 2.47 9.58
CA ALA A 114 39.49 1.61 10.15
C ALA A 114 40.90 2.14 9.82
N PHE A 115 41.15 2.55 8.57
CA PHE A 115 42.44 3.16 8.17
C PHE A 115 42.67 4.50 8.87
N ALA A 116 41.68 5.35 8.96
CA ALA A 116 41.79 6.64 9.68
C ALA A 116 42.13 6.42 11.15
N MET A 117 41.47 5.48 11.81
CA MET A 117 41.75 5.14 13.20
C MET A 117 43.16 4.55 13.38
N ARG A 118 43.63 3.72 12.45
CA ARG A 118 45.00 3.22 12.46
C ARG A 118 46.03 4.34 12.33
N ALA A 119 45.80 5.26 11.39
CA ALA A 119 46.67 6.42 11.18
C ALA A 119 46.78 7.31 12.45
N VAL A 120 45.63 7.58 13.08
CA VAL A 120 45.60 8.34 14.35
C VAL A 120 46.30 7.59 15.48
N SER A 121 46.12 6.26 15.59
CA SER A 121 46.82 5.41 16.57
C SER A 121 48.35 5.50 16.46
N LEU A 122 48.83 5.49 15.22
CA LEU A 122 50.28 5.64 14.95
C LEU A 122 50.80 7.03 15.26
N ALA A 123 50.00 8.08 15.04
CA ALA A 123 50.38 9.47 15.31
C ALA A 123 50.35 9.83 16.78
N VAL A 124 49.39 9.36 17.55
CA VAL A 124 49.19 9.69 18.96
C VAL A 124 50.09 8.89 19.89
N ASN A 125 50.47 7.69 19.55
CA ASN A 125 51.35 6.78 20.29
C ASN A 125 51.13 6.76 21.80
N ALA A 126 49.89 6.87 22.27
CA ALA A 126 49.52 6.93 23.67
C ALA A 126 48.67 5.73 24.09
N PRO A 127 48.96 5.04 25.19
CA PRO A 127 48.23 3.87 25.64
C PRO A 127 46.72 4.07 25.78
N TRP A 128 46.30 5.26 26.24
CA TRP A 128 44.86 5.58 26.39
C TRP A 128 44.12 5.68 25.05
N TYR A 129 44.82 5.92 23.95
CA TYR A 129 44.19 5.96 22.64
C TYR A 129 43.61 4.60 22.23
N ASN A 130 44.25 3.51 22.64
CA ASN A 130 43.73 2.16 22.39
C ASN A 130 42.35 1.94 23.05
N LEU A 131 42.04 2.70 24.10
CA LEU A 131 40.72 2.66 24.75
C LEU A 131 39.61 3.23 23.86
N LEU A 132 39.93 4.22 23.04
CA LEU A 132 38.95 4.91 22.20
C LEU A 132 38.90 4.39 20.74
N ARG A 133 39.75 3.45 20.38
CA ARG A 133 40.00 2.96 19.04
C ARG A 133 38.73 2.54 18.28
N TYR A 134 37.76 1.99 18.95
CA TYR A 134 36.53 1.45 18.36
C TYR A 134 35.31 2.37 18.51
N VAL A 135 35.41 3.42 19.34
CA VAL A 135 34.31 4.37 19.58
C VAL A 135 33.73 4.97 18.28
N PRO A 136 34.56 5.35 17.27
CA PRO A 136 34.03 5.84 16.02
C PRO A 136 33.08 4.89 15.28
N PHE A 137 33.21 3.58 15.46
CA PHE A 137 32.28 2.61 14.86
C PHE A 137 30.88 2.67 15.47
N ALA A 138 30.72 3.24 16.68
CA ALA A 138 29.40 3.49 17.28
C ALA A 138 28.57 4.50 16.47
N ILE A 139 29.20 5.33 15.65
CA ILE A 139 28.51 6.31 14.79
C ILE A 139 27.90 5.61 13.56
N VAL A 140 28.43 4.46 13.14
CA VAL A 140 28.01 3.76 11.90
C VAL A 140 26.51 3.49 11.85
N PRO A 141 25.83 2.98 12.89
CA PRO A 141 24.38 2.78 12.87
C PRO A 141 23.59 4.07 12.61
N LEU A 142 24.08 5.21 13.08
CA LEU A 142 23.46 6.52 12.89
C LEU A 142 23.69 7.08 11.48
N LEU A 143 24.78 6.66 10.81
CA LEU A 143 25.08 7.05 9.43
C LEU A 143 24.27 6.24 8.39
N VAL A 144 23.77 5.06 8.74
CA VAL A 144 23.04 4.17 7.83
C VAL A 144 21.93 4.90 7.04
N PRO A 145 20.95 5.61 7.65
CA PRO A 145 19.90 6.28 6.91
C PRO A 145 20.42 7.42 6.03
N ILE A 146 21.48 8.10 6.48
CA ILE A 146 22.09 9.21 5.74
C ILE A 146 22.79 8.69 4.49
N VAL A 147 23.62 7.64 4.65
CA VAL A 147 24.33 7.02 3.53
C VAL A 147 23.35 6.39 2.55
N LEU A 148 22.34 5.69 3.05
CA LEU A 148 21.28 5.10 2.21
C LEU A 148 20.56 6.18 1.38
N THR A 149 20.21 7.30 2.01
CA THR A 149 19.58 8.42 1.32
C THR A 149 20.52 9.07 0.31
N GLY A 150 21.80 9.26 0.65
CA GLY A 150 22.81 9.80 -0.26
C GLY A 150 23.02 8.92 -1.48
N VAL A 151 23.15 7.62 -1.28
CA VAL A 151 23.26 6.64 -2.39
C VAL A 151 22.01 6.65 -3.25
N CYS A 152 20.81 6.63 -2.64
CA CYS A 152 19.56 6.70 -3.37
C CYS A 152 19.46 7.99 -4.20
N PHE A 153 19.88 9.12 -3.65
CA PHE A 153 19.92 10.40 -4.35
C PHE A 153 20.89 10.38 -5.52
N ALA A 154 22.12 9.92 -5.31
CA ALA A 154 23.14 9.82 -6.37
C ALA A 154 22.68 8.87 -7.50
N MET A 155 22.06 7.76 -7.17
CA MET A 155 21.55 6.81 -8.15
C MET A 155 20.40 7.36 -8.99
N LYS A 156 19.70 8.43 -8.58
CA LYS A 156 18.67 9.07 -9.42
C LYS A 156 19.20 9.50 -10.78
N ALA A 157 20.45 9.95 -10.85
CA ALA A 157 21.09 10.31 -12.11
C ALA A 157 21.11 9.16 -13.14
N TYR A 158 21.22 7.91 -12.66
CA TYR A 158 21.16 6.71 -13.49
C TYR A 158 19.74 6.18 -13.66
N GLU A 159 18.99 6.08 -12.56
CA GLU A 159 17.66 5.44 -12.54
C GLU A 159 16.60 6.26 -13.30
N THR A 160 16.67 7.59 -13.24
CA THR A 160 15.67 8.46 -13.91
C THR A 160 15.70 8.26 -15.43
N PRO A 161 16.84 8.38 -16.14
CA PRO A 161 16.88 8.15 -17.59
C PRO A 161 16.61 6.68 -17.96
N HIS A 162 16.99 5.73 -17.11
CA HIS A 162 16.71 4.31 -17.34
C HIS A 162 15.19 4.05 -17.28
N THR A 163 14.51 4.54 -16.25
CA THR A 163 13.05 4.45 -16.12
C THR A 163 12.34 5.18 -17.26
N ALA A 164 12.82 6.38 -17.64
CA ALA A 164 12.26 7.12 -18.74
C ALA A 164 12.33 6.36 -20.08
N ARG A 165 13.48 5.69 -20.37
CA ARG A 165 13.62 4.83 -21.55
C ARG A 165 12.66 3.63 -21.52
N PHE A 166 12.50 3.02 -20.34
CA PHE A 166 11.58 1.90 -20.14
C PHE A 166 10.12 2.30 -20.41
N ILE A 167 9.69 3.47 -19.90
CA ILE A 167 8.36 4.03 -20.14
C ILE A 167 8.20 4.44 -21.62
N LYS A 168 9.22 5.07 -22.22
CA LYS A 168 9.20 5.45 -23.64
C LYS A 168 9.04 4.25 -24.57
N ARG A 169 9.68 3.11 -24.24
CA ARG A 169 9.50 1.87 -24.98
C ARG A 169 8.06 1.39 -24.92
N ALA A 170 7.48 1.31 -23.72
CA ALA A 170 6.09 0.89 -23.55
C ALA A 170 5.13 1.83 -24.28
N LYS A 171 5.34 3.16 -24.22
CA LYS A 171 4.55 4.11 -24.99
C LYS A 171 4.62 3.84 -26.50
N ALA A 172 5.80 3.59 -27.03
CA ALA A 172 5.97 3.30 -28.45
C ALA A 172 5.24 2.01 -28.89
N GLU A 173 5.14 1.00 -28.02
CA GLU A 173 4.33 -0.20 -28.27
C GLU A 173 2.83 0.10 -28.18
N LEU A 174 2.40 0.90 -27.21
CA LEU A 174 1.00 1.37 -27.09
C LEU A 174 0.57 2.20 -28.31
N ASP A 175 1.44 3.07 -28.80
CA ASP A 175 1.14 3.93 -29.97
C ASP A 175 1.01 3.11 -31.28
N LYS A 176 1.69 1.95 -31.37
CA LYS A 176 1.59 1.03 -32.51
C LYS A 176 0.40 0.06 -32.42
N SER A 177 -0.08 -0.18 -31.20
CA SER A 177 -1.16 -1.14 -30.96
C SER A 177 -2.50 -0.66 -31.46
N SER A 178 -3.22 -1.53 -32.17
CA SER A 178 -4.62 -1.32 -32.58
C SER A 178 -5.63 -1.62 -31.47
N ALA A 179 -5.17 -2.06 -30.28
CA ALA A 179 -6.04 -2.32 -29.16
C ALA A 179 -6.77 -1.05 -28.71
N VAL A 180 -8.05 -1.17 -28.43
CA VAL A 180 -8.82 -0.11 -27.76
C VAL A 180 -8.27 0.08 -26.33
N LYS A 181 -7.84 1.28 -26.00
CA LYS A 181 -7.22 1.61 -24.72
C LYS A 181 -8.23 2.29 -23.81
N VAL A 182 -8.38 1.76 -22.60
CA VAL A 182 -9.31 2.27 -21.59
C VAL A 182 -8.52 2.67 -20.34
N GLY A 183 -8.70 3.92 -19.89
CA GLY A 183 -8.16 4.40 -18.63
C GLY A 183 -9.19 4.27 -17.50
N ILE A 184 -8.80 3.78 -16.33
CA ILE A 184 -9.69 3.62 -15.18
C ILE A 184 -9.08 4.35 -13.98
N THR A 185 -9.76 5.38 -13.47
CA THR A 185 -9.31 6.17 -12.31
C THR A 185 -10.44 6.38 -11.30
N GLY A 186 -10.09 6.93 -10.14
CA GLY A 186 -11.00 7.23 -9.04
C GLY A 186 -10.32 7.11 -7.68
N SER A 187 -11.00 7.47 -6.60
CA SER A 187 -10.51 7.27 -5.25
C SER A 187 -10.71 5.83 -4.78
N PHE A 188 -11.80 5.19 -5.18
CA PHE A 188 -12.17 3.80 -4.80
C PHE A 188 -12.61 3.00 -6.04
N GLY A 189 -12.77 1.69 -5.92
CA GLY A 189 -13.35 0.82 -6.96
C GLY A 189 -12.45 0.53 -8.18
N LYS A 190 -11.36 1.26 -8.42
CA LYS A 190 -10.52 1.15 -9.63
C LYS A 190 -10.15 -0.29 -10.01
N THR A 191 -9.58 -1.01 -9.05
CA THR A 191 -9.09 -2.39 -9.27
C THR A 191 -10.24 -3.36 -9.48
N SER A 192 -11.34 -3.21 -8.72
CA SER A 192 -12.54 -4.03 -8.88
C SER A 192 -13.20 -3.78 -10.23
N VAL A 193 -13.45 -2.52 -10.58
CA VAL A 193 -14.04 -2.14 -11.89
C VAL A 193 -13.19 -2.62 -13.06
N LYS A 194 -11.86 -2.47 -12.96
CA LYS A 194 -10.93 -2.98 -13.97
C LYS A 194 -11.09 -4.49 -14.15
N HIS A 195 -11.07 -5.25 -13.06
CA HIS A 195 -11.18 -6.71 -13.09
C HIS A 195 -12.55 -7.16 -13.59
N PHE A 196 -13.63 -6.54 -13.14
CA PHE A 196 -14.99 -6.86 -13.60
C PHE A 196 -15.16 -6.51 -15.08
N ALA A 197 -14.66 -5.37 -15.52
CA ALA A 197 -14.67 -5.01 -16.93
C ALA A 197 -13.85 -5.99 -17.78
N ALA A 198 -12.68 -6.42 -17.32
CA ALA A 198 -11.87 -7.42 -17.99
C ALA A 198 -12.63 -8.76 -18.12
N THR A 199 -13.26 -9.22 -17.04
CA THR A 199 -14.05 -10.45 -17.01
C THR A 199 -15.21 -10.37 -18.00
N ILE A 200 -16.01 -9.30 -17.95
CA ILE A 200 -17.18 -9.14 -18.84
C ILE A 200 -16.73 -9.03 -20.31
N LEU A 201 -15.74 -8.22 -20.61
CA LEU A 201 -15.22 -8.05 -21.97
C LEU A 201 -14.63 -9.34 -22.56
N SER A 202 -14.10 -10.22 -21.72
CA SER A 202 -13.47 -11.47 -22.15
C SER A 202 -14.44 -12.47 -22.79
N VAL A 203 -15.75 -12.27 -22.67
CA VAL A 203 -16.77 -13.04 -23.40
C VAL A 203 -16.62 -12.84 -24.92
N ARG A 204 -16.19 -11.66 -25.36
CA ARG A 204 -16.13 -11.29 -26.78
C ARG A 204 -14.74 -10.89 -27.25
N PHE A 205 -13.93 -10.31 -26.39
CA PHE A 205 -12.65 -9.70 -26.75
C PHE A 205 -11.49 -10.40 -26.07
N LYS A 206 -10.32 -10.37 -26.69
CA LYS A 206 -9.06 -10.68 -26.01
C LYS A 206 -8.65 -9.44 -25.19
N VAL A 207 -8.65 -9.55 -23.88
CA VAL A 207 -8.42 -8.44 -22.96
C VAL A 207 -7.08 -8.60 -22.25
N ILE A 208 -6.34 -7.51 -22.12
CA ILE A 208 -5.20 -7.40 -21.22
C ILE A 208 -5.49 -6.27 -20.24
N GLU A 209 -5.39 -6.56 -18.94
CA GLU A 209 -5.49 -5.55 -17.88
C GLU A 209 -4.15 -5.36 -17.18
N THR A 210 -3.91 -4.18 -16.60
CA THR A 210 -2.76 -3.97 -15.72
C THR A 210 -2.88 -4.89 -14.49
N PRO A 211 -1.88 -5.78 -14.22
CA PRO A 211 -1.92 -6.72 -13.11
C PRO A 211 -2.02 -6.02 -11.76
N TYR A 212 -2.68 -6.67 -10.81
CA TYR A 212 -2.80 -6.14 -9.44
C TYR A 212 -3.25 -4.67 -9.43
N SER A 213 -2.53 -3.81 -8.69
CA SER A 213 -2.72 -2.35 -8.65
C SER A 213 -1.60 -1.61 -9.38
N TYR A 214 -1.13 -2.12 -10.54
CA TYR A 214 -0.12 -1.45 -11.37
C TYR A 214 -0.75 -0.23 -12.05
N ASN A 215 -0.79 0.87 -11.31
CA ASN A 215 -1.49 2.11 -11.68
C ASN A 215 -0.56 3.33 -11.79
N THR A 216 0.75 3.09 -11.85
CA THR A 216 1.80 4.10 -12.02
C THR A 216 2.43 4.00 -13.41
N PRO A 217 3.15 5.04 -13.90
CA PRO A 217 3.87 4.99 -15.18
C PRO A 217 4.76 3.76 -15.33
N SER A 218 5.49 3.40 -14.29
CA SER A 218 6.36 2.21 -14.29
C SER A 218 5.57 0.90 -14.25
N GLY A 219 4.44 0.86 -13.54
CA GLY A 219 3.55 -0.31 -13.48
C GLY A 219 2.91 -0.61 -14.83
N ILE A 220 2.38 0.41 -15.49
CA ILE A 220 1.82 0.29 -16.85
C ILE A 220 2.91 -0.10 -17.85
N ALA A 221 4.07 0.56 -17.80
CA ALA A 221 5.18 0.22 -18.69
C ALA A 221 5.68 -1.21 -18.48
N ARG A 222 5.65 -1.72 -17.26
CA ARG A 222 5.97 -3.10 -16.94
C ARG A 222 4.97 -4.07 -17.58
N THR A 223 3.68 -3.80 -17.46
CA THR A 223 2.64 -4.61 -18.10
C THR A 223 2.88 -4.72 -19.61
N VAL A 224 3.06 -3.57 -20.27
CA VAL A 224 3.23 -3.51 -21.72
C VAL A 224 4.53 -4.22 -22.18
N ASN A 225 5.64 -3.97 -21.49
CA ASN A 225 6.95 -4.50 -21.89
C ASN A 225 7.15 -5.99 -21.55
N GLU A 226 6.47 -6.52 -20.52
CA GLU A 226 6.63 -7.91 -20.05
C GLU A 226 5.52 -8.83 -20.54
N ILE A 227 4.25 -8.36 -20.62
CA ILE A 227 3.09 -9.15 -21.05
C ILE A 227 2.82 -8.96 -22.55
N GLY A 228 3.09 -7.76 -23.08
CA GLY A 228 2.78 -7.36 -24.45
C GLY A 228 1.37 -6.78 -24.60
N LEU A 229 0.98 -6.54 -25.85
CA LEU A 229 -0.31 -5.92 -26.24
C LEU A 229 -1.03 -6.73 -27.34
N ASP A 230 -0.86 -8.05 -27.35
CA ASP A 230 -1.64 -8.91 -28.25
C ASP A 230 -3.06 -9.08 -27.70
N CYS A 231 -3.88 -8.03 -27.86
CA CYS A 231 -5.26 -7.96 -27.36
C CYS A 231 -6.12 -7.02 -28.22
N ASN A 232 -7.45 -7.15 -28.07
CA ASN A 232 -8.42 -6.23 -28.65
C ASN A 232 -8.65 -5.03 -27.74
N VAL A 233 -8.58 -5.22 -26.40
CA VAL A 233 -8.83 -4.19 -25.40
C VAL A 233 -7.73 -4.23 -24.35
N PHE A 234 -7.15 -3.06 -24.06
CA PHE A 234 -6.18 -2.86 -22.99
C PHE A 234 -6.79 -1.98 -21.89
N LEU A 235 -6.90 -2.52 -20.68
CA LEU A 235 -7.43 -1.81 -19.51
C LEU A 235 -6.28 -1.36 -18.60
N ALA A 236 -6.11 -0.04 -18.48
CA ALA A 236 -5.07 0.57 -17.67
C ALA A 236 -5.66 1.19 -16.39
N GLU A 237 -5.33 0.65 -15.24
CA GLU A 237 -5.61 1.32 -13.97
C GLU A 237 -4.69 2.55 -13.83
N MET A 238 -5.27 3.72 -13.47
CA MET A 238 -4.57 4.99 -13.38
C MET A 238 -4.71 5.56 -11.96
N GLY A 239 -3.63 5.48 -11.18
CA GLY A 239 -3.53 6.04 -9.84
C GLY A 239 -2.94 7.45 -9.86
N ALA A 240 -3.34 8.29 -8.90
CA ALA A 240 -2.67 9.56 -8.64
C ALA A 240 -2.69 9.88 -7.15
N ARG A 241 -1.56 10.37 -6.65
CA ARG A 241 -1.36 10.95 -5.32
C ARG A 241 -1.02 12.44 -5.37
N ARG A 242 -0.77 12.99 -6.57
CA ARG A 242 -0.41 14.40 -6.83
C ARG A 242 -1.05 14.89 -8.11
N MET A 243 -1.20 16.22 -8.20
CA MET A 243 -1.66 16.85 -9.42
C MET A 243 -0.73 16.58 -10.59
N GLY A 244 -1.33 16.31 -11.77
CA GLY A 244 -0.63 16.08 -13.03
C GLY A 244 -0.29 14.61 -13.32
N GLU A 245 -0.47 13.69 -12.37
CA GLU A 245 -0.13 12.27 -12.57
C GLU A 245 -1.11 11.55 -13.51
N ILE A 246 -2.42 11.90 -13.48
CA ILE A 246 -3.39 11.36 -14.46
C ILE A 246 -3.08 11.85 -15.86
N ALA A 247 -2.70 13.13 -16.02
CA ALA A 247 -2.27 13.65 -17.32
C ALA A 247 -1.06 12.88 -17.87
N GLN A 248 -0.05 12.63 -17.03
CA GLN A 248 1.13 11.82 -17.38
C GLN A 248 0.75 10.40 -17.82
N LEU A 249 -0.17 9.75 -17.11
CA LEU A 249 -0.64 8.41 -17.45
C LEU A 249 -1.42 8.41 -18.77
N CYS A 250 -2.26 9.42 -19.00
CA CYS A 250 -2.94 9.61 -20.28
C CYS A 250 -1.96 9.84 -21.43
N ASP A 251 -0.87 10.58 -21.23
CA ASP A 251 0.17 10.79 -22.23
C ASP A 251 0.92 9.49 -22.60
N ILE A 252 0.95 8.51 -21.70
CA ILE A 252 1.57 7.20 -21.92
C ILE A 252 0.58 6.26 -22.62
N VAL A 253 -0.64 6.13 -22.09
CA VAL A 253 -1.63 5.12 -22.53
C VAL A 253 -2.41 5.62 -23.75
N THR A 254 -2.63 6.93 -23.88
CA THR A 254 -3.52 7.52 -24.89
C THR A 254 -4.89 6.86 -24.93
N PRO A 255 -5.66 6.87 -23.80
CA PRO A 255 -6.91 6.12 -23.70
C PRO A 255 -8.00 6.72 -24.61
N GLU A 256 -8.74 5.84 -25.28
CA GLU A 256 -9.91 6.23 -26.11
C GLU A 256 -11.16 6.35 -25.28
N TYR A 257 -11.29 5.49 -24.26
CA TYR A 257 -12.41 5.48 -23.32
C TYR A 257 -11.88 5.58 -21.88
N GLY A 258 -12.73 6.06 -20.98
CA GLY A 258 -12.39 6.21 -19.57
C GLY A 258 -13.48 5.74 -18.63
N ILE A 259 -13.06 5.36 -17.40
CA ILE A 259 -13.95 5.23 -16.25
C ILE A 259 -13.40 6.11 -15.14
N VAL A 260 -14.27 6.97 -14.58
CA VAL A 260 -14.01 7.65 -13.31
C VAL A 260 -14.98 7.07 -12.28
N THR A 261 -14.48 6.17 -11.43
CA THR A 261 -15.32 5.38 -10.53
C THR A 261 -16.00 6.23 -9.45
N GLY A 262 -15.29 7.23 -8.96
CA GLY A 262 -15.79 8.18 -7.97
C GLY A 262 -14.67 8.84 -7.18
N VAL A 263 -15.05 9.82 -6.35
CA VAL A 263 -14.16 10.55 -5.44
C VAL A 263 -14.69 10.52 -4.02
N CYS A 264 -13.77 10.33 -3.07
CA CYS A 264 -13.99 10.47 -1.65
C CYS A 264 -12.73 11.09 -1.01
N PRO A 265 -12.79 11.55 0.24
CA PRO A 265 -11.60 11.96 0.98
C PRO A 265 -10.59 10.81 1.04
N GLN A 266 -9.54 10.91 0.24
CA GLN A 266 -8.41 10.00 0.15
C GLN A 266 -7.21 10.80 -0.39
N HIS A 267 -6.01 10.56 0.17
CA HIS A 267 -4.79 11.31 -0.18
C HIS A 267 -4.94 12.84 -0.03
N THR A 268 -5.85 13.31 0.82
CA THR A 268 -6.06 14.76 1.05
C THR A 268 -4.83 15.42 1.68
N GLU A 269 -3.97 14.66 2.35
CA GLU A 269 -2.66 15.15 2.81
C GLU A 269 -1.79 15.69 1.66
N THR A 270 -1.89 15.08 0.47
CA THR A 270 -1.06 15.45 -0.69
C THR A 270 -1.79 16.35 -1.69
N PHE A 271 -3.11 16.21 -1.84
CA PHE A 271 -3.92 17.05 -2.73
C PHE A 271 -4.40 18.34 -2.08
N GLY A 272 -4.52 18.38 -0.76
CA GLY A 272 -5.01 19.54 -0.02
C GLY A 272 -6.53 19.63 0.12
N SER A 273 -7.31 19.22 -0.87
CA SER A 273 -8.78 19.26 -0.82
C SER A 273 -9.43 18.15 -1.68
N LEU A 274 -10.72 17.89 -1.42
CA LEU A 274 -11.52 16.94 -2.22
C LEU A 274 -11.73 17.44 -3.65
N GLU A 275 -11.86 18.76 -3.82
CA GLU A 275 -11.99 19.42 -5.14
C GLU A 275 -10.74 19.20 -5.98
N ALA A 276 -9.56 19.28 -5.37
CA ALA A 276 -8.30 18.99 -6.05
C ALA A 276 -8.21 17.50 -6.45
N VAL A 277 -8.64 16.57 -5.60
CA VAL A 277 -8.75 15.13 -5.96
C VAL A 277 -9.68 14.95 -7.15
N LYS A 278 -10.84 15.62 -7.14
CA LYS A 278 -11.84 15.55 -8.21
C LYS A 278 -11.32 16.13 -9.51
N ALA A 279 -10.67 17.29 -9.46
CA ALA A 279 -10.06 17.92 -10.62
C ALA A 279 -8.99 17.03 -11.26
N GLU A 280 -8.12 16.40 -10.45
CA GLU A 280 -7.10 15.48 -10.94
C GLU A 280 -7.70 14.26 -11.63
N LYS A 281 -8.69 13.60 -10.99
CA LYS A 281 -9.36 12.42 -11.59
C LYS A 281 -10.16 12.81 -12.84
N GLY A 282 -10.75 14.00 -12.86
CA GLY A 282 -11.48 14.57 -13.98
C GLY A 282 -10.63 14.82 -15.24
N VAL A 283 -9.31 14.91 -15.11
CA VAL A 283 -8.40 15.04 -16.27
C VAL A 283 -8.64 13.92 -17.28
N LEU A 284 -8.95 12.69 -16.84
CA LEU A 284 -9.23 11.56 -17.72
C LEU A 284 -10.42 11.85 -18.66
N VAL A 285 -11.46 12.52 -18.16
CA VAL A 285 -12.64 12.87 -18.99
C VAL A 285 -12.24 13.70 -20.19
N GLY A 286 -11.39 14.73 -19.97
CA GLY A 286 -10.91 15.60 -21.06
C GLY A 286 -9.91 14.95 -22.02
N ARG A 287 -9.39 13.77 -21.67
CA ARG A 287 -8.37 13.05 -22.46
C ARG A 287 -8.90 11.82 -23.20
N THR A 288 -10.20 11.58 -23.14
CA THR A 288 -10.87 10.41 -23.74
C THR A 288 -12.00 10.84 -24.66
N ARG A 289 -12.38 9.97 -25.58
CA ARG A 289 -13.51 10.18 -26.48
C ARG A 289 -14.84 10.13 -25.72
N ARG A 290 -15.02 9.14 -24.83
CA ARG A 290 -16.20 8.95 -23.98
C ARG A 290 -15.79 8.35 -22.64
N CYS A 291 -16.52 8.71 -21.60
CA CYS A 291 -16.33 8.20 -20.25
C CYS A 291 -17.59 7.58 -19.67
N VAL A 292 -17.35 6.69 -18.72
CA VAL A 292 -18.34 6.20 -17.76
C VAL A 292 -18.01 6.81 -16.39
N LEU A 293 -18.97 7.46 -15.75
CA LEU A 293 -18.76 8.21 -14.52
C LEU A 293 -19.67 7.70 -13.40
N GLY A 294 -19.07 7.53 -12.22
CA GLY A 294 -19.80 7.27 -10.98
C GLY A 294 -20.56 8.52 -10.47
N ARG A 295 -21.47 8.32 -9.51
CA ARG A 295 -22.37 9.39 -9.00
C ARG A 295 -21.64 10.62 -8.47
N SER A 296 -20.55 10.43 -7.71
CA SER A 296 -19.83 11.53 -7.05
C SER A 296 -19.06 12.44 -8.00
N VAL A 297 -18.99 12.07 -9.29
CA VAL A 297 -18.29 12.82 -10.35
C VAL A 297 -19.19 13.11 -11.55
N ALA A 298 -20.50 13.01 -11.36
CA ALA A 298 -21.51 13.24 -12.39
C ALA A 298 -21.44 14.63 -13.05
N ASP A 299 -21.04 15.65 -12.29
CA ASP A 299 -20.85 17.03 -12.76
C ASP A 299 -19.64 17.22 -13.70
N LEU A 300 -18.75 16.25 -13.81
CA LEU A 300 -17.64 16.24 -14.77
C LEU A 300 -18.07 15.73 -16.16
N ALA A 301 -19.28 15.17 -16.27
CA ALA A 301 -19.75 14.49 -17.46
C ALA A 301 -19.99 15.45 -18.64
N ARG A 302 -19.59 15.03 -19.82
CA ARG A 302 -19.98 15.65 -21.09
C ARG A 302 -21.30 15.01 -21.57
N LYS A 303 -21.91 15.57 -22.59
CA LYS A 303 -23.20 15.10 -23.12
C LYS A 303 -23.17 13.64 -23.60
N GLU A 304 -22.05 13.22 -24.18
CA GLU A 304 -21.82 11.87 -24.72
C GLU A 304 -21.43 10.82 -23.68
N ASP A 305 -21.10 11.22 -22.46
CA ASP A 305 -20.66 10.34 -21.39
C ASP A 305 -21.83 9.63 -20.70
N LEU A 306 -21.61 8.42 -20.22
CA LEU A 306 -22.57 7.67 -19.41
C LEU A 306 -22.37 7.95 -17.92
N VAL A 307 -23.45 8.26 -17.21
CA VAL A 307 -23.41 8.67 -15.79
C VAL A 307 -24.30 7.75 -14.97
N MET A 308 -23.73 7.19 -13.92
CA MET A 308 -24.49 6.40 -12.94
C MET A 308 -25.57 7.25 -12.25
N GLY A 309 -26.78 6.71 -12.15
CA GLY A 309 -27.96 7.39 -11.63
C GLY A 309 -28.77 8.09 -12.71
N ARG A 310 -28.15 8.48 -13.83
CA ARG A 310 -28.82 9.08 -14.99
C ARG A 310 -29.06 8.04 -16.08
N ASP A 311 -27.99 7.43 -16.61
CA ASP A 311 -28.04 6.57 -17.79
C ASP A 311 -28.04 5.06 -17.42
N PHE A 312 -27.39 4.71 -16.33
CA PHE A 312 -27.31 3.34 -15.81
C PHE A 312 -27.25 3.34 -14.29
N ASP A 313 -27.59 2.20 -13.66
CA ASP A 313 -27.58 2.08 -12.20
C ASP A 313 -27.57 0.62 -11.71
N ALA A 314 -27.25 0.42 -10.44
CA ALA A 314 -27.53 -0.76 -9.65
C ALA A 314 -28.66 -0.46 -8.68
N GLU A 315 -29.86 -0.97 -8.96
CA GLU A 315 -31.10 -0.71 -8.22
C GLU A 315 -31.46 -1.92 -7.35
N ASP A 316 -32.27 -1.73 -6.31
CA ASP A 316 -32.76 -2.80 -5.43
C ASP A 316 -31.66 -3.68 -4.82
N VAL A 317 -30.55 -3.06 -4.41
CA VAL A 317 -29.38 -3.77 -3.91
C VAL A 317 -29.70 -4.48 -2.60
N ARG A 318 -29.51 -5.81 -2.60
CA ARG A 318 -29.67 -6.69 -1.42
C ARG A 318 -28.35 -7.35 -1.10
N LEU A 319 -27.90 -7.12 0.11
CA LEU A 319 -26.62 -7.64 0.61
C LEU A 319 -26.83 -8.95 1.35
N SER A 320 -25.90 -9.87 1.16
CA SER A 320 -25.76 -11.08 1.96
C SER A 320 -24.28 -11.44 2.13
N LEU A 321 -23.96 -12.36 3.02
CA LEU A 321 -22.60 -12.87 3.15
C LEU A 321 -22.17 -13.78 1.98
N ASP A 322 -23.11 -14.22 1.15
CA ASP A 322 -22.82 -15.09 -0.01
C ASP A 322 -22.71 -14.29 -1.32
N GLY A 323 -22.94 -12.98 -1.28
CA GLY A 323 -22.85 -12.12 -2.46
C GLY A 323 -23.88 -10.99 -2.43
N THR A 324 -23.92 -10.25 -3.51
CA THR A 324 -24.81 -9.10 -3.69
C THR A 324 -25.78 -9.38 -4.84
N ARG A 325 -27.07 -9.10 -4.64
CA ARG A 325 -28.14 -9.14 -5.64
C ARG A 325 -28.63 -7.74 -5.92
N PHE A 326 -28.88 -7.41 -7.17
CA PHE A 326 -29.41 -6.11 -7.58
C PHE A 326 -30.04 -6.19 -8.97
N THR A 327 -30.77 -5.17 -9.39
CA THR A 327 -31.22 -4.95 -10.74
C THR A 327 -30.21 -4.06 -11.44
N LEU A 328 -29.55 -4.55 -12.47
CA LEU A 328 -28.71 -3.72 -13.33
C LEU A 328 -29.60 -3.03 -14.36
N ARG A 329 -29.64 -1.71 -14.29
CA ARG A 329 -30.27 -0.87 -15.31
C ARG A 329 -29.19 -0.29 -16.23
N LEU A 330 -29.30 -0.56 -17.52
CA LEU A 330 -28.55 0.06 -18.62
C LEU A 330 -29.52 0.90 -19.48
N PRO A 331 -29.03 1.75 -20.42
CA PRO A 331 -29.88 2.68 -21.16
C PRO A 331 -31.15 2.07 -21.78
N ASP A 332 -31.06 0.88 -22.34
CA ASP A 332 -32.17 0.25 -23.07
C ASP A 332 -32.68 -1.06 -22.45
N VAL A 333 -32.09 -1.50 -21.32
CA VAL A 333 -32.42 -2.79 -20.73
C VAL A 333 -32.15 -2.82 -19.22
N SER A 334 -33.00 -3.57 -18.50
CA SER A 334 -32.79 -3.88 -17.08
C SER A 334 -32.95 -5.37 -16.84
N PHE A 335 -32.08 -5.95 -16.02
CA PHE A 335 -32.17 -7.36 -15.64
C PHE A 335 -31.60 -7.62 -14.25
N PRO A 336 -32.09 -8.68 -13.58
CA PRO A 336 -31.57 -9.05 -12.26
C PRO A 336 -30.16 -9.63 -12.37
N VAL A 337 -29.32 -9.28 -11.41
CA VAL A 337 -27.93 -9.72 -11.27
C VAL A 337 -27.70 -10.30 -9.89
N GLN A 338 -26.91 -11.36 -9.83
CA GLN A 338 -26.34 -11.90 -8.58
C GLN A 338 -24.87 -12.17 -8.82
N VAL A 339 -24.02 -11.62 -7.93
CA VAL A 339 -22.57 -11.77 -8.01
C VAL A 339 -22.00 -12.22 -6.65
N PRO A 340 -20.93 -13.02 -6.64
CA PRO A 340 -20.30 -13.49 -5.41
C PRO A 340 -19.39 -12.45 -4.75
N VAL A 341 -19.62 -11.16 -5.00
CA VAL A 341 -18.87 -10.03 -4.43
C VAL A 341 -19.74 -9.30 -3.42
N LEU A 342 -19.13 -8.79 -2.36
CA LEU A 342 -19.84 -8.29 -1.20
C LEU A 342 -19.96 -6.77 -1.21
N GLY A 343 -21.13 -6.29 -0.77
CA GLY A 343 -21.34 -4.90 -0.47
C GLY A 343 -21.97 -4.07 -1.59
N LYS A 344 -22.52 -2.91 -1.19
CA LYS A 344 -23.21 -2.00 -2.10
C LYS A 344 -22.27 -1.46 -3.20
N HIS A 345 -21.02 -1.16 -2.83
CA HIS A 345 -20.04 -0.68 -3.82
C HIS A 345 -19.70 -1.71 -4.88
N ALA A 346 -19.79 -3.02 -4.56
CA ALA A 346 -19.59 -4.06 -5.55
C ALA A 346 -20.65 -4.02 -6.66
N ALA A 347 -21.92 -3.75 -6.32
CA ALA A 347 -22.98 -3.56 -7.30
C ALA A 347 -22.72 -2.35 -8.20
N GLU A 348 -22.27 -1.21 -7.62
CA GLU A 348 -21.89 -0.01 -8.36
C GLU A 348 -20.69 -0.26 -9.27
N ASP A 349 -19.66 -0.97 -8.80
CA ASP A 349 -18.47 -1.32 -9.58
C ASP A 349 -18.82 -2.24 -10.77
N VAL A 350 -19.75 -3.21 -10.58
CA VAL A 350 -20.27 -4.04 -11.68
C VAL A 350 -21.06 -3.21 -12.68
N ALA A 351 -21.89 -2.28 -12.23
CA ALA A 351 -22.66 -1.40 -13.11
C ALA A 351 -21.75 -0.48 -13.95
N LEU A 352 -20.67 0.06 -13.36
CA LEU A 352 -19.65 0.84 -14.08
C LEU A 352 -18.95 -0.01 -15.15
N ALA A 353 -18.57 -1.24 -14.81
CA ALA A 353 -17.94 -2.18 -15.74
C ALA A 353 -18.89 -2.56 -16.90
N ALA A 354 -20.14 -2.87 -16.58
CA ALA A 354 -21.16 -3.20 -17.58
C ALA A 354 -21.45 -2.02 -18.53
N ALA A 355 -21.53 -0.79 -18.01
CA ALA A 355 -21.71 0.41 -18.81
C ALA A 355 -20.53 0.64 -19.78
N LEU A 356 -19.29 0.37 -19.38
CA LEU A 356 -18.14 0.38 -20.30
C LEU A 356 -18.30 -0.68 -21.39
N CYS A 357 -18.69 -1.92 -21.03
CA CYS A 357 -18.86 -3.00 -21.98
C CYS A 357 -19.93 -2.69 -23.02
N LEU A 358 -21.05 -2.08 -22.61
CA LEU A 358 -22.07 -1.55 -23.52
C LEU A 358 -21.49 -0.47 -24.43
N LEU A 359 -20.68 0.45 -23.90
CA LEU A 359 -20.03 1.52 -24.67
C LEU A 359 -19.07 0.98 -25.73
N LEU A 360 -18.46 -0.19 -25.48
CA LEU A 360 -17.59 -0.91 -26.41
C LEU A 360 -18.39 -1.85 -27.37
N GLY A 361 -19.71 -1.77 -27.36
CA GLY A 361 -20.60 -2.43 -28.31
C GLY A 361 -20.95 -3.89 -27.98
N MET A 362 -20.83 -4.32 -26.73
CA MET A 362 -21.36 -5.61 -26.28
C MET A 362 -22.88 -5.56 -26.15
N THR A 363 -23.52 -6.68 -26.44
CA THR A 363 -24.95 -6.86 -26.23
C THR A 363 -25.28 -7.10 -24.76
N ALA A 364 -26.54 -6.91 -24.38
CA ALA A 364 -27.01 -7.18 -23.02
C ALA A 364 -26.79 -8.66 -22.60
N ASP A 365 -26.95 -9.61 -23.53
CA ASP A 365 -26.75 -11.03 -23.27
C ASP A 365 -25.27 -11.36 -23.05
N GLU A 366 -24.36 -10.78 -23.84
CA GLU A 366 -22.91 -10.91 -23.63
C GLU A 366 -22.49 -10.33 -22.29
N ILE A 367 -23.03 -9.15 -21.91
CA ILE A 367 -22.76 -8.51 -20.60
C ILE A 367 -23.28 -9.40 -19.47
N LYS A 368 -24.49 -9.92 -19.58
CA LYS A 368 -25.08 -10.83 -18.58
C LYS A 368 -24.25 -12.10 -18.42
N ALA A 369 -23.82 -12.70 -19.54
CA ALA A 369 -22.93 -13.87 -19.51
C ALA A 369 -21.61 -13.56 -18.80
N GLY A 370 -20.98 -12.42 -19.10
CA GLY A 370 -19.73 -12.03 -18.46
C GLY A 370 -19.87 -11.67 -16.97
N ILE A 371 -21.00 -11.11 -16.56
CA ILE A 371 -21.28 -10.84 -15.14
C ILE A 371 -21.37 -12.14 -14.33
N ALA A 372 -21.88 -13.22 -14.93
CA ALA A 372 -21.96 -14.53 -14.27
C ALA A 372 -20.58 -15.15 -13.96
N GLU A 373 -19.53 -14.72 -14.67
CA GLU A 373 -18.15 -15.17 -14.48
C GLU A 373 -17.35 -14.30 -13.49
N ILE A 374 -17.96 -13.25 -12.92
CA ILE A 374 -17.29 -12.37 -11.96
C ILE A 374 -16.89 -13.15 -10.71
N THR A 375 -15.63 -12.98 -10.30
CA THR A 375 -15.07 -13.53 -9.06
C THR A 375 -14.63 -12.40 -8.11
N PRO A 376 -14.59 -12.67 -6.80
CA PRO A 376 -14.06 -11.71 -5.83
C PRO A 376 -12.61 -11.32 -6.14
N VAL A 377 -12.30 -10.04 -5.92
CA VAL A 377 -10.93 -9.54 -5.99
C VAL A 377 -10.26 -9.72 -4.64
N ALA A 378 -9.06 -10.31 -4.63
CA ALA A 378 -8.32 -10.55 -3.39
C ALA A 378 -8.15 -9.27 -2.54
N HIS A 379 -8.38 -9.38 -1.24
CA HIS A 379 -8.29 -8.31 -0.25
C HIS A 379 -9.23 -7.10 -0.51
N ARG A 380 -10.34 -7.31 -1.24
CA ARG A 380 -11.38 -6.30 -1.50
C ARG A 380 -12.72 -6.80 -0.99
N LEU A 381 -12.90 -6.75 0.32
CA LEU A 381 -14.03 -7.33 1.05
C LEU A 381 -14.28 -8.80 0.64
N GLU A 382 -13.17 -9.52 0.47
CA GLU A 382 -13.17 -10.92 0.08
C GLU A 382 -13.63 -11.80 1.23
N ARG A 383 -14.62 -12.64 0.97
CA ARG A 383 -15.08 -13.63 1.94
C ARG A 383 -14.24 -14.90 1.85
N ARG A 384 -13.68 -15.30 2.98
CA ARG A 384 -12.99 -16.59 3.18
C ARG A 384 -13.63 -17.36 4.33
N ASN A 385 -13.47 -18.67 4.36
CA ASN A 385 -13.85 -19.49 5.48
C ASN A 385 -12.62 -20.25 6.00
N GLN A 386 -12.35 -20.15 7.28
CA GLN A 386 -11.25 -20.86 7.93
C GLN A 386 -11.72 -21.47 9.25
N GLY A 387 -11.77 -22.81 9.31
CA GLY A 387 -12.22 -23.51 10.53
C GLY A 387 -13.68 -23.20 10.93
N GLY A 388 -14.54 -22.86 9.98
CA GLY A 388 -15.93 -22.45 10.24
C GLY A 388 -16.12 -20.97 10.60
N VAL A 389 -15.01 -20.22 10.80
CA VAL A 389 -15.06 -18.76 10.99
C VAL A 389 -15.11 -18.08 9.61
N ILE A 390 -16.02 -17.13 9.45
CA ILE A 390 -16.10 -16.29 8.25
C ILE A 390 -15.12 -15.13 8.39
N ILE A 391 -14.21 -15.01 7.45
CA ILE A 391 -13.24 -13.92 7.36
C ILE A 391 -13.67 -13.00 6.22
N LEU A 392 -13.90 -11.73 6.52
CA LEU A 392 -14.08 -10.66 5.56
C LEU A 392 -12.74 -9.90 5.44
N ASP A 393 -12.08 -10.08 4.32
CA ASP A 393 -10.74 -9.51 4.08
C ASP A 393 -10.84 -8.24 3.22
N ASP A 394 -10.79 -7.08 3.86
CA ASP A 394 -10.73 -5.76 3.23
C ASP A 394 -9.45 -5.00 3.64
N ALA A 395 -8.35 -5.77 3.68
CA ALA A 395 -7.09 -5.32 4.26
C ALA A 395 -6.22 -4.47 3.30
N TYR A 396 -6.54 -4.39 2.00
CA TYR A 396 -5.61 -3.79 1.02
C TYR A 396 -5.43 -2.28 1.19
N ASN A 397 -6.52 -1.51 1.23
CA ASN A 397 -6.48 -0.05 1.39
C ASN A 397 -7.90 0.45 1.66
N ALA A 398 -8.21 0.77 2.90
CA ALA A 398 -9.50 1.28 3.27
C ALA A 398 -9.63 2.78 2.92
N ASN A 399 -10.79 3.14 2.43
CA ASN A 399 -11.27 4.50 2.35
C ASN A 399 -12.57 4.63 3.13
N THR A 400 -13.03 5.84 3.36
CA THR A 400 -14.19 6.13 4.20
C THR A 400 -15.46 5.38 3.77
N ALA A 401 -15.74 5.36 2.47
CA ALA A 401 -16.95 4.75 1.93
C ALA A 401 -16.85 3.21 1.95
N GLY A 402 -15.68 2.66 1.59
CA GLY A 402 -15.42 1.21 1.66
C GLY A 402 -15.50 0.67 3.08
N ALA A 403 -14.94 1.40 4.05
CA ALA A 403 -14.97 1.00 5.46
C ALA A 403 -16.41 0.91 6.01
N GLN A 404 -17.26 1.89 5.73
CA GLN A 404 -18.66 1.85 6.10
C GLN A 404 -19.39 0.65 5.50
N ASN A 405 -19.20 0.42 4.21
CA ASN A 405 -19.80 -0.71 3.51
C ASN A 405 -19.32 -2.07 4.07
N ALA A 406 -18.03 -2.20 4.41
CA ALA A 406 -17.49 -3.42 5.01
C ALA A 406 -18.10 -3.70 6.39
N VAL A 407 -18.29 -2.67 7.22
CA VAL A 407 -18.97 -2.77 8.52
C VAL A 407 -20.46 -3.15 8.36
N GLU A 408 -21.15 -2.59 7.35
CA GLU A 408 -22.53 -2.98 7.03
C GLU A 408 -22.62 -4.46 6.67
N VAL A 409 -21.71 -4.96 5.86
CA VAL A 409 -21.65 -6.40 5.51
C VAL A 409 -21.34 -7.26 6.73
N LEU A 410 -20.40 -6.86 7.60
CA LEU A 410 -20.12 -7.58 8.85
C LEU A 410 -21.37 -7.69 9.73
N LYS A 411 -22.19 -6.63 9.81
CA LYS A 411 -23.43 -6.62 10.61
C LYS A 411 -24.49 -7.63 10.16
N LEU A 412 -24.37 -8.20 8.94
CA LEU A 412 -25.25 -9.24 8.43
C LEU A 412 -24.92 -10.63 9.00
N ALA A 413 -23.79 -10.81 9.67
CA ALA A 413 -23.40 -12.10 10.24
C ALA A 413 -24.34 -12.54 11.36
N GLY A 414 -24.65 -13.84 11.39
CA GLY A 414 -25.52 -14.42 12.41
C GLY A 414 -24.81 -14.72 13.73
N GLY A 415 -23.50 -15.00 13.70
CA GLY A 415 -22.65 -15.22 14.87
C GLY A 415 -22.06 -13.94 15.45
N ARG A 416 -21.02 -14.07 16.27
CA ARG A 416 -20.26 -12.92 16.81
C ARG A 416 -19.64 -12.12 15.66
N LYS A 417 -19.65 -10.83 15.81
CA LYS A 417 -19.18 -9.85 14.83
C LYS A 417 -17.96 -9.14 15.38
N VAL A 418 -16.82 -9.38 14.77
CA VAL A 418 -15.54 -8.87 15.25
C VAL A 418 -14.90 -8.02 14.14
N VAL A 419 -14.31 -6.90 14.51
CA VAL A 419 -13.52 -6.08 13.59
C VAL A 419 -12.10 -5.93 14.11
N VAL A 420 -11.13 -5.98 13.19
CA VAL A 420 -9.72 -5.66 13.42
C VAL A 420 -9.34 -4.53 12.49
N THR A 421 -8.92 -3.39 13.05
CA THR A 421 -8.56 -2.23 12.23
C THR A 421 -7.49 -1.36 12.91
N PRO A 422 -6.56 -0.79 12.15
CA PRO A 422 -5.65 0.26 12.63
C PRO A 422 -6.21 1.68 12.40
N GLY A 423 -7.40 1.81 11.83
CA GLY A 423 -7.95 3.08 11.35
C GLY A 423 -7.63 3.36 9.87
N ILE A 424 -7.97 4.56 9.40
CA ILE A 424 -7.78 5.02 8.02
C ILE A 424 -6.78 6.17 8.00
N VAL A 425 -5.75 6.07 7.16
CA VAL A 425 -4.64 7.03 7.02
C VAL A 425 -4.74 7.89 5.76
N GLU A 426 -3.80 8.81 5.58
CA GLU A 426 -3.65 9.71 4.41
C GLU A 426 -4.82 10.71 4.26
N LEU A 427 -5.50 11.04 5.34
CA LEU A 427 -6.66 11.94 5.36
C LEU A 427 -6.31 13.40 5.72
N GLY A 428 -5.06 13.67 6.10
CA GLY A 428 -4.60 15.01 6.46
C GLY A 428 -5.42 15.62 7.62
N GLN A 429 -6.00 16.79 7.42
CA GLN A 429 -6.78 17.46 8.47
C GLN A 429 -8.10 16.76 8.82
N LEU A 430 -8.59 15.87 7.97
CA LEU A 430 -9.83 15.11 8.20
C LEU A 430 -9.60 13.81 8.96
N GLU A 431 -8.36 13.48 9.32
CA GLU A 431 -7.98 12.18 9.89
C GLU A 431 -8.66 11.91 11.23
N GLU A 432 -8.68 12.90 12.11
CA GLU A 432 -9.37 12.78 13.42
C GLU A 432 -10.87 12.58 13.27
N GLU A 433 -11.53 13.44 12.48
CA GLU A 433 -12.98 13.37 12.28
C GLU A 433 -13.43 12.06 11.63
N ILE A 434 -12.72 11.62 10.58
CA ILE A 434 -13.09 10.40 9.84
C ILE A 434 -12.84 9.16 10.70
N ASN A 435 -11.75 9.09 11.46
CA ASN A 435 -11.49 7.97 12.35
C ASN A 435 -12.46 7.93 13.56
N ALA A 436 -12.87 9.08 14.06
CA ALA A 436 -13.95 9.14 15.07
C ALA A 436 -15.28 8.62 14.49
N ARG A 437 -15.64 8.99 13.27
CA ARG A 437 -16.84 8.45 12.58
C ARG A 437 -16.71 6.95 12.34
N LEU A 438 -15.53 6.45 11.94
CA LEU A 438 -15.29 5.02 11.86
C LEU A 438 -15.58 4.35 13.20
N GLY A 439 -15.00 4.85 14.29
CA GLY A 439 -15.24 4.36 15.64
C GLY A 439 -16.74 4.29 15.99
N ALA A 440 -17.48 5.35 15.72
CA ALA A 440 -18.92 5.40 15.93
C ALA A 440 -19.68 4.31 15.14
N SER A 441 -19.26 3.99 13.93
CA SER A 441 -19.88 2.95 13.09
C SER A 441 -19.69 1.52 13.62
N LEU A 442 -18.68 1.31 14.48
CA LEU A 442 -18.34 0.01 15.08
C LEU A 442 -19.21 -0.33 16.30
N VAL A 443 -20.04 0.60 16.77
CA VAL A 443 -20.98 0.34 17.87
C VAL A 443 -21.96 -0.76 17.49
N GLY A 444 -22.22 -1.65 18.46
CA GLY A 444 -23.07 -2.82 18.26
C GLY A 444 -22.34 -4.09 17.80
N LEU A 445 -21.04 -4.01 17.51
CA LEU A 445 -20.21 -5.19 17.32
C LEU A 445 -19.91 -5.90 18.65
N ASP A 446 -19.57 -7.19 18.58
CA ASP A 446 -19.30 -8.01 19.76
C ASP A 446 -17.86 -7.84 20.27
N LEU A 447 -16.92 -7.49 19.37
CA LEU A 447 -15.54 -7.17 19.72
C LEU A 447 -14.94 -6.22 18.69
N VAL A 448 -14.25 -5.19 19.17
CA VAL A 448 -13.49 -4.24 18.36
C VAL A 448 -12.03 -4.31 18.77
N ILE A 449 -11.16 -4.69 17.85
CA ILE A 449 -9.70 -4.77 18.08
C ILE A 449 -9.03 -3.66 17.28
N LEU A 450 -8.46 -2.71 17.97
CA LEU A 450 -7.68 -1.63 17.37
C LEU A 450 -6.19 -1.99 17.39
N VAL A 451 -5.52 -1.87 16.25
CA VAL A 451 -4.13 -2.32 16.07
C VAL A 451 -3.20 -1.14 15.86
N GLY A 452 -2.11 -1.08 16.62
CA GLY A 452 -1.09 -0.04 16.50
C GLY A 452 -1.29 1.12 17.47
N GLU A 453 -0.64 2.26 17.20
CA GLU A 453 -0.63 3.43 18.08
C GLU A 453 -1.11 4.71 17.39
N THR A 454 -1.13 4.76 16.06
CA THR A 454 -1.20 6.02 15.30
C THR A 454 -2.62 6.64 15.32
N LEU A 455 -3.66 5.85 15.10
CA LEU A 455 -5.05 6.31 14.94
C LEU A 455 -6.01 5.69 15.96
N VAL A 456 -5.47 4.93 16.87
CA VAL A 456 -6.23 4.16 17.86
C VAL A 456 -7.07 5.07 18.78
N LEU A 457 -6.52 6.23 19.15
CA LEU A 457 -7.19 7.16 20.05
C LEU A 457 -8.44 7.78 19.41
N GLU A 458 -8.35 8.17 18.15
CA GLU A 458 -9.45 8.79 17.39
C GLU A 458 -10.59 7.81 17.20
N VAL A 459 -10.28 6.57 16.77
CA VAL A 459 -11.28 5.49 16.60
C VAL A 459 -11.90 5.13 17.95
N ARG A 460 -11.07 4.96 19.00
CA ARG A 460 -11.55 4.67 20.36
C ARG A 460 -12.50 5.76 20.87
N ASN A 461 -12.09 7.02 20.74
CA ASN A 461 -12.89 8.15 21.22
C ASN A 461 -14.23 8.23 20.50
N GLY A 462 -14.24 8.04 19.17
CA GLY A 462 -15.47 7.98 18.39
C GLY A 462 -16.38 6.80 18.78
N TYR A 463 -15.81 5.62 19.04
CA TYR A 463 -16.55 4.44 19.50
C TYR A 463 -17.21 4.68 20.86
N LEU A 464 -16.47 5.18 21.84
CA LEU A 464 -16.99 5.44 23.20
C LEU A 464 -18.00 6.59 23.21
N ALA A 465 -17.74 7.68 22.47
CA ALA A 465 -18.66 8.82 22.37
C ALA A 465 -20.01 8.42 21.75
N ALA A 466 -20.03 7.41 20.87
CA ALA A 466 -21.26 6.87 20.29
C ALA A 466 -21.95 5.80 21.16
N GLY A 467 -21.48 5.58 22.40
CA GLY A 467 -22.06 4.62 23.34
C GLY A 467 -21.51 3.19 23.21
N GLY A 468 -20.36 3.03 22.60
CA GLY A 468 -19.66 1.73 22.53
C GLY A 468 -19.20 1.27 23.92
N ALA A 469 -19.31 -0.02 24.21
CA ALA A 469 -18.96 -0.61 25.49
C ALA A 469 -17.42 -0.86 25.58
N GLU A 470 -16.77 -0.33 26.62
CA GLU A 470 -15.32 -0.40 26.77
C GLU A 470 -14.80 -1.84 26.97
N ASP A 471 -15.61 -2.72 27.56
CA ASP A 471 -15.29 -4.14 27.73
C ASP A 471 -15.22 -4.92 26.40
N LYS A 472 -15.86 -4.40 25.35
CA LYS A 472 -15.81 -4.94 23.98
C LYS A 472 -14.68 -4.36 23.14
N LEU A 473 -13.86 -3.46 23.69
CA LEU A 473 -12.75 -2.84 22.98
C LEU A 473 -11.43 -3.43 23.47
N ARG A 474 -10.55 -3.77 22.51
CA ARG A 474 -9.16 -4.18 22.77
C ARG A 474 -8.23 -3.32 21.95
N ILE A 475 -7.12 -2.91 22.54
CA ILE A 475 -6.04 -2.19 21.86
C ILE A 475 -4.82 -3.07 21.93
N VAL A 476 -4.22 -3.37 20.78
CA VAL A 476 -3.05 -4.23 20.67
C VAL A 476 -1.96 -3.59 19.81
N PRO A 477 -0.69 -3.81 20.12
CA PRO A 477 0.40 -3.19 19.38
C PRO A 477 0.59 -3.75 17.97
N THR A 478 0.26 -5.04 17.75
CA THR A 478 0.51 -5.72 16.47
C THR A 478 -0.68 -6.52 15.98
N LEU A 479 -0.72 -6.76 14.67
CA LEU A 479 -1.71 -7.66 14.06
C LEU A 479 -1.58 -9.09 14.60
N GLN A 480 -0.36 -9.54 14.93
CA GLN A 480 -0.14 -10.86 15.52
C GLN A 480 -0.82 -10.99 16.89
N ASP A 481 -0.80 -9.93 17.70
CA ASP A 481 -1.51 -9.90 18.98
C ASP A 481 -3.02 -9.99 18.78
N ALA A 482 -3.55 -9.27 17.78
CA ALA A 482 -4.96 -9.37 17.40
C ALA A 482 -5.30 -10.82 16.97
N GLN A 483 -4.49 -11.43 16.12
CA GLN A 483 -4.70 -12.82 15.68
C GLN A 483 -4.64 -13.82 16.87
N ASN A 484 -3.79 -13.60 17.85
CA ASN A 484 -3.72 -14.42 19.06
C ASN A 484 -5.00 -14.31 19.91
N ILE A 485 -5.64 -13.14 19.94
CA ILE A 485 -6.96 -12.95 20.58
C ILE A 485 -8.04 -13.69 19.80
N LEU A 486 -8.08 -13.49 18.47
CA LEU A 486 -9.08 -14.11 17.61
C LEU A 486 -9.03 -15.65 17.69
N ALA A 487 -7.83 -16.22 17.70
CA ALA A 487 -7.65 -17.68 17.81
C ALA A 487 -8.20 -18.30 19.11
N LYS A 488 -8.35 -17.48 20.17
CA LYS A 488 -8.90 -17.91 21.46
C LYS A 488 -10.38 -17.66 21.60
N GLU A 489 -10.89 -16.62 20.94
CA GLU A 489 -12.24 -16.11 21.16
C GLU A 489 -13.24 -16.49 20.06
N LEU A 490 -12.77 -16.77 18.83
CA LEU A 490 -13.66 -17.07 17.71
C LEU A 490 -13.94 -18.57 17.58
N GLY A 491 -15.19 -18.89 17.26
CA GLY A 491 -15.66 -20.23 16.97
C GLY A 491 -16.38 -20.33 15.62
N ALA A 492 -16.81 -21.54 15.28
CA ALA A 492 -17.57 -21.75 14.04
C ALA A 492 -18.87 -20.94 14.04
N GLY A 493 -19.14 -20.26 12.91
CA GLY A 493 -20.28 -19.36 12.74
C GLY A 493 -19.99 -17.89 13.04
N ASP A 494 -18.86 -17.56 13.70
CA ASP A 494 -18.43 -16.19 13.94
C ASP A 494 -17.89 -15.54 12.68
N CYS A 495 -17.91 -14.20 12.66
CA CYS A 495 -17.42 -13.42 11.53
C CYS A 495 -16.42 -12.34 11.98
N VAL A 496 -15.28 -12.28 11.34
CA VAL A 496 -14.26 -11.25 11.56
C VAL A 496 -13.98 -10.47 10.29
N LEU A 497 -13.98 -9.13 10.41
CA LEU A 497 -13.59 -8.20 9.38
C LEU A 497 -12.16 -7.70 9.66
N PHE A 498 -11.25 -7.94 8.73
CA PHE A 498 -9.97 -7.23 8.67
C PHE A 498 -10.14 -6.00 7.80
N LEU A 499 -10.24 -4.85 8.45
CA LEU A 499 -10.49 -3.58 7.79
C LEU A 499 -9.22 -2.75 7.79
N ASN A 500 -8.64 -2.55 6.63
CA ASN A 500 -7.36 -1.91 6.39
C ASN A 500 -6.18 -2.67 7.02
N ASP A 501 -5.05 -2.66 6.35
CA ASP A 501 -3.76 -3.02 6.91
C ASP A 501 -2.77 -1.93 6.55
N LEU A 502 -2.23 -1.25 7.57
CA LEU A 502 -1.30 -0.16 7.34
C LEU A 502 0.04 -0.71 6.87
N PRO A 503 0.62 -0.14 5.82
CA PRO A 503 2.01 -0.40 5.47
C PRO A 503 2.95 0.06 6.59
N ASP A 504 4.19 -0.46 6.59
CA ASP A 504 5.19 -0.20 7.63
C ASP A 504 5.62 1.26 7.78
N ILE A 505 5.16 2.11 6.89
CA ILE A 505 5.43 3.56 6.89
C ILE A 505 4.52 4.38 7.84
N TYR A 506 3.48 3.77 8.40
CA TYR A 506 2.53 4.40 9.33
C TYR A 506 2.67 3.95 10.76
#